data_3eb0480374fed35f433fb639302479e4
#
_entry.id   3eb0480374fed35f433fb639302479e4
#
_cell.length_a   1.000
_cell.length_b   1.000
_cell.length_c   1.000
_cell.angle_alpha   90.00
_cell.angle_beta   90.00
_cell.angle_gamma   90.00
#
_symmetry.space_group_name_H-M   'P 1'
#
loop_
_entity.id
_entity.type
_entity.pdbx_description
1 polymer ?
#
loop_
_entity_poly.entity_id
_entity_poly.type
_entity_poly.pdbx_seq_one_letter_code
_entity_poly.pdbx_strand_id
1 'polypeptide(L)'
;MMNNPKPISEFLVPGKRAHLVGIGGVSMCPLAEVLAGKGLLVQGSDMTESDSVKHLRSKGISVAIGHNAENLGDCDFVIRTAAVHDGNPEIAGAIARGIPVYERAQAWGALMRKYPNALCVSGTHGKTTTTSMCTHIFMAAEQDPTVMIGGTLPLLHSGYRVGHGDTIILESCEYCNSFLSFYPTVAVILNVEADHLDFFKDLGDIQHSFRSFAELVPQETGHVVANYDNASARTALNGLDRPLFWFSLHDPKADCHAEHITWTDGLPSFDIVIHGEVYAHVELKVGGEHNICNALAAASAAYVLGLPGSAVETGLAGFTGAGRRFEYKGEYHGAKVYDDYAHHPDELHALLTMARQLGYQRLVVAFQPHTYSRTAKLFDRFVEELKLADVAILAEIYAAREQNTMGISSADLARKIPGSVYCSTLDKVTAQLRELARPGDLILTVGAGDIYRAGEKLLSETED
;
A
#
# COMPACT_ATOMS: atom_id res chain seq x y z
N MET A 1 1.55 3.78 -40.10
CA MET A 1 2.65 3.10 -39.38
C MET A 1 2.72 3.75 -38.03
N MET A 2 2.20 3.11 -36.98
CA MET A 2 2.40 3.56 -35.59
C MET A 2 3.89 3.41 -35.31
N ASN A 3 4.62 4.52 -35.20
CA ASN A 3 5.97 4.50 -34.66
C ASN A 3 5.86 3.90 -33.24
N ASN A 4 6.46 2.73 -33.02
CA ASN A 4 6.60 2.16 -31.69
C ASN A 4 7.33 3.23 -30.84
N PRO A 5 6.73 3.76 -29.77
CA PRO A 5 7.37 4.81 -29.01
C PRO A 5 8.72 4.29 -28.51
N LYS A 6 9.76 5.14 -28.56
CA LYS A 6 11.07 4.80 -28.00
C LYS A 6 10.91 4.35 -26.54
N PRO A 7 11.70 3.39 -26.07
CA PRO A 7 11.61 2.97 -24.66
C PRO A 7 11.91 4.16 -23.73
N ILE A 8 11.16 4.27 -22.64
CA ILE A 8 11.30 5.39 -21.70
C ILE A 8 12.73 5.54 -21.14
N SER A 9 13.50 4.43 -21.08
CA SER A 9 14.91 4.43 -20.66
C SER A 9 15.81 5.37 -21.45
N GLU A 10 15.49 5.67 -22.71
CA GLU A 10 16.23 6.65 -23.51
C GLU A 10 16.03 8.10 -23.05
N PHE A 11 14.94 8.36 -22.34
CA PHE A 11 14.60 9.67 -21.80
C PHE A 11 15.03 9.86 -20.35
N LEU A 12 15.30 8.77 -19.61
CA LEU A 12 15.72 8.83 -18.19
C LEU A 12 17.23 9.11 -18.05
N VAL A 13 17.67 10.21 -18.66
CA VAL A 13 19.06 10.68 -18.66
C VAL A 13 19.13 12.15 -18.21
N PRO A 14 20.24 12.60 -17.58
CA PRO A 14 20.38 13.99 -17.12
C PRO A 14 20.13 15.01 -18.24
N GLY A 15 19.47 16.12 -17.88
CA GLY A 15 19.15 17.23 -18.78
C GLY A 15 17.87 17.05 -19.59
N LYS A 16 17.25 15.86 -19.63
CA LYS A 16 15.95 15.65 -20.24
C LYS A 16 14.83 16.28 -19.42
N ARG A 17 13.82 16.81 -20.10
CA ARG A 17 12.65 17.48 -19.51
C ARG A 17 11.47 16.51 -19.41
N ALA A 18 11.10 16.17 -18.20
CA ALA A 18 9.93 15.32 -17.89
C ALA A 18 8.75 16.18 -17.46
N HIS A 19 7.57 15.95 -18.05
CA HIS A 19 6.32 16.52 -17.57
C HIS A 19 5.45 15.43 -16.95
N LEU A 20 5.08 15.57 -15.66
CA LEU A 20 4.30 14.61 -14.91
C LEU A 20 2.87 15.11 -14.71
N VAL A 21 1.89 14.37 -15.25
CA VAL A 21 0.46 14.70 -15.13
C VAL A 21 -0.16 13.97 -13.95
N GLY A 22 -0.69 14.72 -12.97
CA GLY A 22 -1.09 14.22 -11.65
C GLY A 22 0.12 14.07 -10.71
N ILE A 23 1.03 15.02 -10.76
CA ILE A 23 2.35 14.96 -10.10
C ILE A 23 2.27 14.88 -8.57
N GLY A 24 1.19 15.41 -7.95
CA GLY A 24 0.96 15.35 -6.49
C GLY A 24 0.46 14.00 -5.97
N GLY A 25 0.21 13.02 -6.87
CA GLY A 25 -0.24 11.69 -6.47
C GLY A 25 0.81 10.93 -5.65
N VAL A 26 0.36 10.04 -4.74
CA VAL A 26 1.18 9.29 -3.75
C VAL A 26 2.43 8.65 -4.36
N SER A 27 2.35 8.12 -5.58
CA SER A 27 3.48 7.46 -6.26
C SER A 27 4.08 8.31 -7.39
N MET A 28 3.44 9.44 -7.76
CA MET A 28 3.98 10.37 -8.74
C MET A 28 4.93 11.39 -8.11
N CYS A 29 4.59 11.86 -6.91
CA CYS A 29 5.44 12.78 -6.14
C CYS A 29 6.84 12.19 -5.87
N PRO A 30 7.01 10.96 -5.32
CA PRO A 30 8.31 10.34 -5.19
C PRO A 30 9.02 10.11 -6.54
N LEU A 31 8.28 9.75 -7.58
CA LEU A 31 8.86 9.61 -8.92
C LEU A 31 9.49 10.92 -9.40
N ALA A 32 8.79 12.05 -9.21
CA ALA A 32 9.28 13.36 -9.59
C ALA A 32 10.62 13.69 -8.88
N GLU A 33 10.74 13.41 -7.58
CA GLU A 33 11.96 13.64 -6.82
C GLU A 33 13.11 12.71 -7.24
N VAL A 34 12.83 11.41 -7.45
CA VAL A 34 13.85 10.46 -7.93
C VAL A 34 14.37 10.88 -9.30
N LEU A 35 13.49 11.31 -10.22
CA LEU A 35 13.89 11.80 -11.55
C LEU A 35 14.73 13.09 -11.43
N ALA A 36 14.29 14.04 -10.59
CA ALA A 36 15.07 15.27 -10.35
C ALA A 36 16.43 14.97 -9.72
N GLY A 37 16.49 14.08 -8.73
CA GLY A 37 17.73 13.62 -8.11
C GLY A 37 18.69 12.91 -9.09
N LYS A 38 18.16 12.34 -10.18
CA LYS A 38 18.96 11.77 -11.28
C LYS A 38 19.31 12.80 -12.38
N GLY A 39 19.07 14.09 -12.13
CA GLY A 39 19.48 15.20 -13.01
C GLY A 39 18.51 15.50 -14.16
N LEU A 40 17.27 14.99 -14.13
CA LEU A 40 16.25 15.40 -15.07
C LEU A 40 15.66 16.77 -14.68
N LEU A 41 15.22 17.53 -15.67
CA LEU A 41 14.43 18.75 -15.45
C LEU A 41 12.96 18.37 -15.33
N VAL A 42 12.46 18.32 -14.10
CA VAL A 42 11.10 17.85 -13.80
C VAL A 42 10.15 19.01 -13.64
N GLN A 43 8.98 18.91 -14.27
CA GLN A 43 7.83 19.78 -14.08
C GLN A 43 6.55 18.93 -14.12
N GLY A 44 5.40 19.50 -13.77
CA GLY A 44 4.14 18.76 -13.89
C GLY A 44 2.92 19.59 -13.56
N SER A 45 1.79 18.91 -13.50
CA SER A 45 0.49 19.48 -13.18
C SER A 45 -0.29 18.60 -12.20
N ASP A 46 -1.17 19.22 -11.43
CA ASP A 46 -2.16 18.53 -10.59
C ASP A 46 -3.47 19.32 -10.56
N MET A 47 -4.58 18.66 -10.25
CA MET A 47 -5.88 19.33 -10.14
C MET A 47 -5.99 20.17 -8.86
N THR A 48 -5.27 19.81 -7.81
CA THR A 48 -5.38 20.42 -6.48
C THR A 48 -4.02 20.80 -5.91
N GLU A 49 -4.00 21.88 -5.12
CA GLU A 49 -2.82 22.27 -4.34
C GLU A 49 -2.72 21.45 -3.06
N SER A 50 -2.26 20.23 -3.18
CA SER A 50 -2.02 19.31 -2.05
C SER A 50 -0.68 19.62 -1.34
N ASP A 51 -0.48 19.02 -0.16
CA ASP A 51 0.80 19.14 0.55
C ASP A 51 1.96 18.50 -0.25
N SER A 52 1.71 17.44 -1.02
CA SER A 52 2.68 16.89 -1.98
C SER A 52 3.08 17.92 -3.04
N VAL A 53 2.13 18.69 -3.57
CA VAL A 53 2.40 19.75 -4.55
C VAL A 53 3.23 20.86 -3.91
N LYS A 54 2.88 21.30 -2.70
CA LYS A 54 3.66 22.31 -1.95
C LYS A 54 5.09 21.81 -1.69
N HIS A 55 5.22 20.55 -1.29
CA HIS A 55 6.51 19.90 -1.07
C HIS A 55 7.38 19.91 -2.35
N LEU A 56 6.83 19.47 -3.49
CA LEU A 56 7.55 19.48 -4.77
C LEU A 56 8.01 20.89 -5.16
N ARG A 57 7.15 21.89 -4.97
CA ARG A 57 7.54 23.31 -5.21
C ARG A 57 8.66 23.78 -4.28
N SER A 58 8.68 23.35 -3.02
CA SER A 58 9.77 23.66 -2.07
C SER A 58 11.11 23.03 -2.50
N LYS A 59 11.07 21.95 -3.31
CA LYS A 59 12.23 21.31 -3.93
C LYS A 59 12.63 21.94 -5.27
N GLY A 60 11.97 23.02 -5.70
CA GLY A 60 12.23 23.69 -6.97
C GLY A 60 11.57 23.05 -8.21
N ILE A 61 10.68 22.09 -8.02
CA ILE A 61 9.92 21.46 -9.12
C ILE A 61 8.70 22.34 -9.42
N SER A 62 8.58 22.78 -10.69
CA SER A 62 7.46 23.60 -11.14
C SER A 62 6.20 22.76 -11.29
N VAL A 63 5.10 23.16 -10.62
CA VAL A 63 3.80 22.46 -10.68
C VAL A 63 2.70 23.45 -11.01
N ALA A 64 2.00 23.23 -12.13
CA ALA A 64 0.79 23.96 -12.51
C ALA A 64 -0.44 23.36 -11.79
N ILE A 65 -1.42 24.21 -11.44
CA ILE A 65 -2.72 23.75 -10.95
C ILE A 65 -3.73 23.82 -12.09
N GLY A 66 -4.43 22.71 -12.29
CA GLY A 66 -5.30 22.47 -13.45
C GLY A 66 -4.53 21.89 -14.65
N HIS A 67 -5.25 21.19 -15.51
CA HIS A 67 -4.69 20.57 -16.72
C HIS A 67 -4.93 21.44 -17.95
N ASN A 68 -3.84 21.85 -18.58
CA ASN A 68 -3.85 22.63 -19.83
C ASN A 68 -2.68 22.18 -20.74
N ALA A 69 -2.90 22.06 -22.05
CA ALA A 69 -1.88 21.70 -23.01
C ALA A 69 -0.66 22.63 -23.01
N GLU A 70 -0.82 23.88 -22.57
CA GLU A 70 0.27 24.86 -22.43
C GLU A 70 1.25 24.49 -21.29
N ASN A 71 0.82 23.72 -20.29
CA ASN A 71 1.67 23.24 -19.19
C ASN A 71 2.81 22.35 -19.69
N LEU A 72 2.67 21.71 -20.84
CA LEU A 72 3.70 20.84 -21.44
C LEU A 72 5.01 21.59 -21.73
N GLY A 73 4.94 22.87 -22.07
CA GLY A 73 6.13 23.63 -22.47
C GLY A 73 6.96 22.88 -23.52
N ASP A 74 8.28 22.83 -23.32
CA ASP A 74 9.25 22.15 -24.20
C ASP A 74 9.67 20.78 -23.61
N CYS A 75 8.73 20.01 -23.04
CA CYS A 75 9.07 18.71 -22.46
C CYS A 75 9.47 17.69 -23.53
N ASP A 76 10.43 16.83 -23.19
CA ASP A 76 10.89 15.74 -24.06
C ASP A 76 9.93 14.53 -24.00
N PHE A 77 9.27 14.33 -22.87
CA PHE A 77 8.33 13.23 -22.65
C PHE A 77 7.36 13.54 -21.50
N VAL A 78 6.26 12.80 -21.48
CA VAL A 78 5.21 12.90 -20.47
C VAL A 78 5.09 11.60 -19.70
N ILE A 79 4.90 11.69 -18.38
CA ILE A 79 4.50 10.55 -17.53
C ILE A 79 3.13 10.86 -16.95
N ARG A 80 2.21 9.89 -17.01
CA ARG A 80 0.88 10.01 -16.43
C ARG A 80 0.60 8.93 -15.39
N THR A 81 -0.28 9.23 -14.46
CA THR A 81 -0.92 8.20 -13.62
C THR A 81 -2.04 7.52 -14.40
N ALA A 82 -2.36 6.25 -14.08
CA ALA A 82 -3.47 5.51 -14.67
C ALA A 82 -4.85 6.21 -14.50
N ALA A 83 -4.96 7.16 -13.57
CA ALA A 83 -6.15 7.99 -13.38
C ALA A 83 -6.39 9.03 -14.48
N VAL A 84 -5.37 9.33 -15.28
CA VAL A 84 -5.41 10.36 -16.34
C VAL A 84 -5.55 9.67 -17.69
N HIS A 85 -6.70 9.87 -18.34
CA HIS A 85 -7.04 9.27 -19.62
C HIS A 85 -6.61 10.13 -20.81
N ASP A 86 -6.68 9.60 -22.04
CA ASP A 86 -6.27 10.26 -23.29
C ASP A 86 -7.04 11.55 -23.57
N GLY A 87 -8.25 11.72 -23.02
CA GLY A 87 -9.03 12.95 -23.10
C GLY A 87 -8.53 14.12 -22.25
N ASN A 88 -7.51 13.91 -21.40
CA ASN A 88 -6.89 14.99 -20.65
C ASN A 88 -6.19 15.97 -21.62
N PRO A 89 -6.36 17.31 -21.46
CA PRO A 89 -5.79 18.31 -22.38
C PRO A 89 -4.27 18.20 -22.58
N GLU A 90 -3.52 17.83 -21.53
CA GLU A 90 -2.07 17.67 -21.59
C GLU A 90 -1.69 16.39 -22.36
N ILE A 91 -2.41 15.28 -22.11
CA ILE A 91 -2.16 14.02 -22.83
C ILE A 91 -2.52 14.18 -24.32
N ALA A 92 -3.69 14.75 -24.63
CA ALA A 92 -4.10 15.04 -26.00
C ALA A 92 -3.13 15.99 -26.70
N GLY A 93 -2.66 17.04 -25.99
CA GLY A 93 -1.65 17.98 -26.50
C GLY A 93 -0.30 17.32 -26.75
N ALA A 94 0.15 16.43 -25.89
CA ALA A 94 1.39 15.67 -26.07
C ALA A 94 1.29 14.75 -27.31
N ILE A 95 0.20 14.02 -27.44
CA ILE A 95 -0.04 13.15 -28.61
C ILE A 95 -0.05 13.97 -29.91
N ALA A 96 -0.75 15.12 -29.95
CA ALA A 96 -0.82 15.99 -31.09
C ALA A 96 0.55 16.57 -31.50
N ARG A 97 1.45 16.79 -30.53
CA ARG A 97 2.83 17.29 -30.74
C ARG A 97 3.84 16.17 -30.99
N GLY A 98 3.42 14.89 -30.98
CA GLY A 98 4.32 13.74 -31.10
C GLY A 98 5.26 13.54 -29.94
N ILE A 99 4.92 14.08 -28.75
CA ILE A 99 5.67 13.89 -27.50
C ILE A 99 5.27 12.54 -26.91
N PRO A 100 6.23 11.64 -26.62
CA PRO A 100 5.91 10.33 -26.08
C PRO A 100 5.29 10.43 -24.68
N VAL A 101 4.26 9.60 -24.46
CA VAL A 101 3.54 9.50 -23.19
C VAL A 101 3.76 8.11 -22.61
N TYR A 102 4.12 8.04 -21.34
CA TYR A 102 4.38 6.81 -20.60
C TYR A 102 3.52 6.72 -19.34
N GLU A 103 3.24 5.50 -18.94
CA GLU A 103 2.62 5.24 -17.66
C GLU A 103 3.66 5.34 -16.52
N ARG A 104 3.22 5.77 -15.35
CA ARG A 104 4.05 5.83 -14.14
C ARG A 104 4.77 4.51 -13.85
N ALA A 105 4.10 3.36 -14.02
CA ALA A 105 4.69 2.05 -13.77
C ALA A 105 5.87 1.75 -14.72
N GLN A 106 5.79 2.20 -15.99
CA GLN A 106 6.90 2.07 -16.95
C GLN A 106 8.12 2.91 -16.52
N ALA A 107 7.89 4.09 -15.95
CA ALA A 107 8.97 4.94 -15.45
C ALA A 107 9.67 4.30 -14.22
N TRP A 108 8.90 3.79 -13.26
CA TRP A 108 9.44 3.06 -12.13
C TRP A 108 10.20 1.81 -12.57
N GLY A 109 9.63 1.01 -13.48
CA GLY A 109 10.30 -0.17 -14.02
C GLY A 109 11.64 0.17 -14.69
N ALA A 110 11.69 1.23 -15.50
CA ALA A 110 12.93 1.65 -16.15
C ALA A 110 13.98 2.16 -15.14
N LEU A 111 13.54 2.80 -14.04
CA LEU A 111 14.43 3.20 -12.94
C LEU A 111 14.99 1.99 -12.20
N MET A 112 14.18 0.96 -11.95
CA MET A 112 14.57 -0.27 -11.24
C MET A 112 15.75 -0.97 -11.90
N ARG A 113 15.83 -0.96 -13.22
CA ARG A 113 16.96 -1.55 -13.98
C ARG A 113 18.33 -0.95 -13.64
N LYS A 114 18.35 0.20 -12.93
CA LYS A 114 19.58 0.85 -12.50
C LYS A 114 20.04 0.41 -11.10
N TYR A 115 19.26 -0.44 -10.44
CA TYR A 115 19.52 -0.95 -9.11
C TYR A 115 19.88 -2.45 -9.19
N PRO A 116 21.03 -2.88 -8.63
CA PRO A 116 21.37 -4.30 -8.53
C PRO A 116 20.32 -5.09 -7.76
N ASN A 117 19.76 -4.51 -6.70
CA ASN A 117 18.76 -5.12 -5.85
C ASN A 117 17.43 -4.38 -6.01
N ALA A 118 16.49 -4.98 -6.75
CA ALA A 118 15.16 -4.47 -6.97
C ALA A 118 14.14 -5.38 -6.27
N LEU A 119 13.73 -5.00 -5.06
CA LEU A 119 12.77 -5.73 -4.23
C LEU A 119 11.35 -5.20 -4.49
N CYS A 120 10.48 -6.07 -4.98
CA CYS A 120 9.07 -5.77 -5.23
C CYS A 120 8.18 -6.57 -4.30
N VAL A 121 7.37 -5.90 -3.48
CA VAL A 121 6.43 -6.54 -2.57
C VAL A 121 5.03 -6.48 -3.16
N SER A 122 4.47 -7.64 -3.48
CA SER A 122 3.14 -7.82 -4.07
C SER A 122 2.25 -8.74 -3.25
N GLY A 123 0.98 -8.76 -3.56
CA GLY A 123 -0.05 -9.56 -2.89
C GLY A 123 -1.36 -8.79 -2.82
N THR A 124 -2.47 -9.45 -2.64
CA THR A 124 -3.77 -8.80 -2.45
C THR A 124 -3.74 -7.95 -1.18
N HIS A 125 -3.22 -8.49 -0.07
CA HIS A 125 -3.12 -7.85 1.24
C HIS A 125 -1.68 -7.84 1.79
N GLY A 126 -1.40 -6.95 2.76
CA GLY A 126 -0.13 -6.91 3.48
C GLY A 126 1.02 -6.15 2.78
N LYS A 127 0.86 -5.72 1.53
CA LYS A 127 1.89 -5.03 0.73
C LYS A 127 2.58 -3.88 1.50
N THR A 128 1.79 -2.91 1.94
CA THR A 128 2.29 -1.71 2.64
C THR A 128 3.07 -2.05 3.91
N THR A 129 2.53 -2.95 4.72
CA THR A 129 3.15 -3.40 5.97
C THR A 129 4.47 -4.12 5.70
N THR A 130 4.49 -5.07 4.76
CA THR A 130 5.70 -5.82 4.42
C THR A 130 6.76 -4.92 3.78
N THR A 131 6.37 -4.01 2.87
CA THR A 131 7.30 -3.03 2.29
C THR A 131 7.91 -2.13 3.37
N SER A 132 7.10 -1.74 4.37
CA SER A 132 7.56 -0.97 5.52
C SER A 132 8.54 -1.77 6.41
N MET A 133 8.24 -3.04 6.70
CA MET A 133 9.13 -3.94 7.44
C MET A 133 10.45 -4.14 6.69
N CYS A 134 10.42 -4.40 5.37
CA CYS A 134 11.63 -4.44 4.54
C CYS A 134 12.42 -3.13 4.65
N THR A 135 11.74 -1.98 4.59
CA THR A 135 12.40 -0.68 4.74
C THR A 135 13.15 -0.57 6.07
N HIS A 136 12.51 -0.95 7.18
CA HIS A 136 13.16 -0.95 8.50
C HIS A 136 14.40 -1.85 8.55
N ILE A 137 14.30 -3.06 8.01
CA ILE A 137 15.40 -4.03 7.97
C ILE A 137 16.58 -3.48 7.14
N PHE A 138 16.29 -2.97 5.93
CA PHE A 138 17.35 -2.46 5.04
C PHE A 138 17.98 -1.16 5.56
N MET A 139 17.21 -0.32 6.26
CA MET A 139 17.77 0.85 6.97
C MET A 139 18.64 0.42 8.16
N ALA A 140 18.23 -0.59 8.94
CA ALA A 140 19.02 -1.15 10.05
C ALA A 140 20.31 -1.81 9.55
N ALA A 141 20.30 -2.35 8.33
CA ALA A 141 21.49 -2.89 7.64
C ALA A 141 22.35 -1.80 6.95
N GLU A 142 22.05 -0.51 7.14
CA GLU A 142 22.76 0.63 6.54
C GLU A 142 22.83 0.60 5.00
N GLN A 143 21.85 -0.03 4.33
CA GLN A 143 21.82 -0.21 2.87
C GLN A 143 21.42 1.05 2.09
N ASP A 144 20.96 2.11 2.77
CA ASP A 144 20.51 3.38 2.17
C ASP A 144 19.54 3.21 0.97
N PRO A 145 18.41 2.46 1.12
CA PRO A 145 17.55 2.10 0.01
C PRO A 145 16.76 3.28 -0.52
N THR A 146 16.47 3.25 -1.84
CA THR A 146 15.35 4.01 -2.41
C THR A 146 14.05 3.23 -2.17
N VAL A 147 13.02 3.88 -1.64
CA VAL A 147 11.80 3.21 -1.18
C VAL A 147 10.56 3.91 -1.71
N MET A 148 9.53 3.15 -2.10
CA MET A 148 8.17 3.65 -2.34
C MET A 148 7.15 2.71 -1.68
N ILE A 149 6.37 3.26 -0.78
CA ILE A 149 5.34 2.59 0.02
C ILE A 149 3.99 3.21 -0.34
N GLY A 150 2.92 2.43 -0.34
CA GLY A 150 1.56 2.91 -0.60
C GLY A 150 0.92 3.71 0.55
N GLY A 151 1.64 3.92 1.63
CA GLY A 151 1.22 4.68 2.82
C GLY A 151 2.38 5.43 3.45
N THR A 152 2.13 6.14 4.54
CA THR A 152 3.17 6.85 5.30
C THR A 152 3.87 5.89 6.24
N LEU A 153 5.20 5.96 6.31
CA LEU A 153 6.01 5.24 7.29
C LEU A 153 6.59 6.24 8.31
N PRO A 154 6.30 6.09 9.62
CA PRO A 154 6.81 7.00 10.65
C PRO A 154 8.32 7.20 10.60
N LEU A 155 9.10 6.13 10.39
CA LEU A 155 10.56 6.17 10.22
C LEU A 155 11.03 7.15 9.15
N LEU A 156 10.26 7.33 8.08
CA LEU A 156 10.60 8.19 6.94
C LEU A 156 9.89 9.53 7.00
N HIS A 157 8.89 9.71 7.87
CA HIS A 157 7.92 10.82 7.86
C HIS A 157 7.26 11.01 6.49
N SER A 158 7.18 9.94 5.70
CA SER A 158 6.75 9.97 4.29
C SER A 158 6.39 8.56 3.81
N GLY A 159 5.77 8.45 2.64
CA GLY A 159 5.56 7.18 1.94
C GLY A 159 6.71 6.77 1.03
N TYR A 160 7.83 7.51 1.04
CA TYR A 160 8.96 7.22 0.16
C TYR A 160 10.28 7.77 0.72
N ARG A 161 11.37 7.29 0.14
CA ARG A 161 12.72 7.74 0.39
C ARG A 161 13.55 7.66 -0.88
N VAL A 162 14.35 8.66 -1.16
CA VAL A 162 15.37 8.63 -2.21
C VAL A 162 16.71 8.31 -1.54
N GLY A 163 17.17 7.06 -1.69
CA GLY A 163 18.44 6.60 -1.19
C GLY A 163 19.55 6.63 -2.26
N HIS A 164 20.78 6.40 -1.84
CA HIS A 164 21.97 6.37 -2.70
C HIS A 164 22.58 4.96 -2.79
N GLY A 165 22.01 3.98 -2.07
CA GLY A 165 22.45 2.59 -2.09
C GLY A 165 22.00 1.83 -3.34
N ASP A 166 22.43 0.57 -3.41
CA ASP A 166 22.20 -0.34 -4.54
C ASP A 166 20.81 -1.00 -4.52
N THR A 167 19.96 -0.65 -3.55
CA THR A 167 18.67 -1.29 -3.34
C THR A 167 17.52 -0.32 -3.60
N ILE A 168 16.51 -0.80 -4.34
CA ILE A 168 15.20 -0.16 -4.45
C ILE A 168 14.12 -1.11 -3.94
N ILE A 169 13.23 -0.60 -3.08
CA ILE A 169 12.12 -1.35 -2.48
C ILE A 169 10.81 -0.71 -2.92
N LEU A 170 9.98 -1.43 -3.67
CA LEU A 170 8.73 -0.91 -4.21
C LEU A 170 7.54 -1.76 -3.78
N GLU A 171 6.52 -1.10 -3.25
CA GLU A 171 5.18 -1.69 -3.18
C GLU A 171 4.62 -1.88 -4.59
N SER A 172 4.21 -3.09 -4.93
CA SER A 172 3.91 -3.53 -6.30
C SER A 172 2.47 -3.98 -6.40
N CYS A 173 1.60 -3.08 -6.89
CA CYS A 173 0.17 -3.33 -7.01
C CYS A 173 -0.15 -4.11 -8.29
N GLU A 174 -0.97 -5.14 -8.15
CA GLU A 174 -1.48 -5.98 -9.24
C GLU A 174 -2.55 -5.29 -10.10
N TYR A 175 -3.23 -4.27 -9.57
CA TYR A 175 -4.31 -3.58 -10.27
C TYR A 175 -3.86 -3.02 -11.61
N CYS A 176 -4.68 -3.26 -12.65
CA CYS A 176 -4.38 -2.95 -14.03
C CYS A 176 -3.04 -3.55 -14.54
N ASN A 177 -2.59 -4.66 -13.95
CA ASN A 177 -1.31 -5.29 -14.28
C ASN A 177 -0.11 -4.34 -14.19
N SER A 178 -0.19 -3.30 -13.35
CA SER A 178 0.84 -2.26 -13.29
C SER A 178 2.21 -2.80 -12.86
N PHE A 179 2.26 -3.81 -11.99
CA PHE A 179 3.49 -4.47 -11.56
C PHE A 179 4.21 -5.23 -12.69
N LEU A 180 3.51 -5.59 -13.78
CA LEU A 180 4.14 -6.24 -14.95
C LEU A 180 5.07 -5.29 -15.74
N SER A 181 5.04 -4.00 -15.43
CA SER A 181 6.01 -3.03 -15.96
C SER A 181 7.30 -2.97 -15.16
N PHE A 182 7.41 -3.71 -14.04
CA PHE A 182 8.56 -3.71 -13.16
C PHE A 182 9.63 -4.73 -13.58
N TYR A 183 10.81 -4.62 -12.98
CA TYR A 183 11.95 -5.51 -13.23
C TYR A 183 12.54 -5.95 -11.90
N PRO A 184 11.82 -6.79 -11.13
CA PRO A 184 12.29 -7.26 -9.83
C PRO A 184 13.49 -8.19 -9.96
N THR A 185 14.48 -8.05 -9.08
CA THR A 185 15.46 -9.11 -8.79
C THR A 185 14.96 -10.01 -7.66
N VAL A 186 14.14 -9.45 -6.77
CA VAL A 186 13.40 -10.21 -5.76
C VAL A 186 11.92 -9.82 -5.83
N ALA A 187 11.05 -10.78 -6.10
CA ALA A 187 9.60 -10.62 -6.07
C ALA A 187 9.01 -11.31 -4.83
N VAL A 188 8.37 -10.56 -3.95
CA VAL A 188 7.63 -11.09 -2.79
C VAL A 188 6.16 -11.22 -3.16
N ILE A 189 5.57 -12.39 -2.94
CA ILE A 189 4.15 -12.67 -3.16
C ILE A 189 3.52 -13.13 -1.84
N LEU A 190 2.76 -12.23 -1.20
CA LEU A 190 2.20 -12.45 0.13
C LEU A 190 0.97 -13.35 0.09
N ASN A 191 0.07 -13.07 -0.83
CA ASN A 191 -1.19 -13.79 -1.02
C ASN A 191 -1.78 -13.44 -2.39
N VAL A 192 -2.65 -14.31 -2.90
CA VAL A 192 -3.36 -14.15 -4.17
C VAL A 192 -4.83 -14.45 -3.91
N GLU A 193 -5.69 -13.44 -3.94
CA GLU A 193 -7.10 -13.55 -3.61
C GLU A 193 -7.97 -12.81 -4.64
N ALA A 194 -9.26 -13.05 -4.61
CA ALA A 194 -10.21 -12.45 -5.55
C ALA A 194 -10.50 -10.98 -5.17
N ASP A 195 -9.68 -10.07 -5.69
CA ASP A 195 -9.89 -8.62 -5.61
C ASP A 195 -9.81 -7.99 -7.00
N HIS A 196 -10.16 -6.70 -7.10
CA HIS A 196 -10.12 -5.94 -8.35
C HIS A 196 -10.86 -6.61 -9.51
N LEU A 197 -12.03 -7.24 -9.22
CA LEU A 197 -12.88 -7.91 -10.21
C LEU A 197 -13.64 -6.94 -11.15
N ASP A 198 -13.34 -5.65 -11.07
CA ASP A 198 -13.64 -4.62 -12.07
C ASP A 198 -12.61 -4.65 -13.22
N PHE A 199 -11.42 -5.17 -12.98
CA PHE A 199 -10.34 -5.33 -13.96
C PHE A 199 -10.11 -6.80 -14.31
N PHE A 200 -9.93 -7.68 -13.30
CA PHE A 200 -9.70 -9.10 -13.50
C PHE A 200 -11.02 -9.85 -13.70
N LYS A 201 -11.00 -10.85 -14.57
CA LYS A 201 -12.15 -11.67 -14.88
C LYS A 201 -12.57 -12.57 -13.70
N ASP A 202 -11.60 -13.22 -13.09
CA ASP A 202 -11.76 -14.18 -12.01
C ASP A 202 -10.44 -14.44 -11.28
N LEU A 203 -10.45 -15.29 -10.25
CA LEU A 203 -9.25 -15.67 -9.50
C LEU A 203 -8.17 -16.31 -10.38
N GLY A 204 -8.56 -17.08 -11.40
CA GLY A 204 -7.61 -17.71 -12.34
C GLY A 204 -6.83 -16.65 -13.15
N ASP A 205 -7.50 -15.58 -13.56
CA ASP A 205 -6.88 -14.45 -14.25
C ASP A 205 -5.90 -13.70 -13.33
N ILE A 206 -6.26 -13.51 -12.05
CA ILE A 206 -5.37 -12.96 -11.02
C ILE A 206 -4.15 -13.86 -10.81
N GLN A 207 -4.33 -15.17 -10.66
CA GLN A 207 -3.24 -16.15 -10.53
C GLN A 207 -2.29 -16.09 -11.73
N HIS A 208 -2.83 -15.97 -12.95
CA HIS A 208 -2.02 -15.81 -14.17
C HIS A 208 -1.21 -14.50 -14.15
N SER A 209 -1.79 -13.41 -13.67
CA SER A 209 -1.09 -12.13 -13.53
C SER A 209 0.08 -12.22 -12.54
N PHE A 210 -0.13 -12.83 -11.36
CA PHE A 210 0.95 -13.06 -10.38
C PHE A 210 2.02 -14.03 -10.91
N ARG A 211 1.63 -15.05 -11.68
CA ARG A 211 2.58 -15.91 -12.38
C ARG A 211 3.46 -15.12 -13.34
N SER A 212 2.84 -14.27 -14.18
CA SER A 212 3.56 -13.42 -15.12
C SER A 212 4.51 -12.45 -14.41
N PHE A 213 4.10 -11.92 -13.23
CA PHE A 213 4.96 -11.08 -12.40
C PHE A 213 6.18 -11.85 -11.86
N ALA A 214 5.98 -13.07 -11.35
CA ALA A 214 7.07 -13.93 -10.88
C ALA A 214 8.06 -14.27 -12.01
N GLU A 215 7.58 -14.42 -13.23
CA GLU A 215 8.41 -14.70 -14.41
C GLU A 215 9.30 -13.53 -14.85
N LEU A 216 9.03 -12.29 -14.36
CA LEU A 216 9.92 -11.15 -14.59
C LEU A 216 11.25 -11.25 -13.83
N VAL A 217 11.29 -12.05 -12.77
CA VAL A 217 12.50 -12.27 -11.96
C VAL A 217 13.56 -12.99 -12.82
N PRO A 218 14.84 -12.56 -12.81
CA PRO A 218 15.92 -13.24 -13.51
C PRO A 218 16.07 -14.71 -13.08
N GLN A 219 16.17 -15.61 -14.04
CA GLN A 219 16.17 -17.06 -13.81
C GLN A 219 17.37 -17.57 -12.98
N GLU A 220 18.54 -16.98 -13.18
CA GLU A 220 19.78 -17.47 -12.54
C GLU A 220 20.12 -16.69 -11.25
N THR A 221 19.75 -15.42 -11.14
CA THR A 221 20.22 -14.52 -10.10
C THR A 221 19.12 -13.92 -9.23
N GLY A 222 17.86 -14.11 -9.61
CA GLY A 222 16.73 -13.56 -8.88
C GLY A 222 16.06 -14.58 -7.98
N HIS A 223 15.15 -14.11 -7.11
CA HIS A 223 14.39 -14.96 -6.20
C HIS A 223 12.92 -14.56 -6.18
N VAL A 224 12.03 -15.55 -6.11
CA VAL A 224 10.62 -15.36 -5.80
C VAL A 224 10.38 -15.83 -4.37
N VAL A 225 10.09 -14.91 -3.47
CA VAL A 225 9.74 -15.18 -2.07
C VAL A 225 8.22 -15.28 -1.99
N ALA A 226 7.67 -16.40 -1.55
CA ALA A 226 6.23 -16.60 -1.60
C ALA A 226 5.66 -17.30 -0.36
N ASN A 227 4.40 -16.99 -0.04
CA ASN A 227 3.69 -17.57 1.08
C ASN A 227 3.19 -18.97 0.77
N TYR A 228 3.74 -19.96 1.45
CA TYR A 228 3.32 -21.37 1.29
C TYR A 228 1.94 -21.64 1.88
N ASP A 229 1.49 -20.89 2.89
CA ASP A 229 0.16 -21.08 3.47
C ASP A 229 -0.97 -20.66 2.51
N ASN A 230 -0.69 -19.77 1.55
CA ASN A 230 -1.69 -19.32 0.58
C ASN A 230 -1.81 -20.29 -0.62
N ALA A 231 -2.92 -21.03 -0.69
CA ALA A 231 -3.16 -22.02 -1.72
C ALA A 231 -3.16 -21.46 -3.15
N SER A 232 -3.67 -20.24 -3.33
CA SER A 232 -3.71 -19.57 -4.64
C SER A 232 -2.32 -19.14 -5.09
N ALA A 233 -1.45 -18.72 -4.17
CA ALA A 233 -0.05 -18.42 -4.48
C ALA A 233 0.70 -19.68 -4.91
N ARG A 234 0.51 -20.81 -4.20
CA ARG A 234 1.06 -22.12 -4.63
C ARG A 234 0.57 -22.52 -6.01
N THR A 235 -0.73 -22.32 -6.30
CA THR A 235 -1.30 -22.62 -7.61
C THR A 235 -0.67 -21.75 -8.71
N ALA A 236 -0.57 -20.45 -8.49
CA ALA A 236 0.01 -19.51 -9.43
C ALA A 236 1.48 -19.84 -9.75
N LEU A 237 2.24 -20.29 -8.75
CA LEU A 237 3.68 -20.53 -8.86
C LEU A 237 4.03 -22.01 -9.18
N ASN A 238 3.05 -22.87 -9.32
CA ASN A 238 3.31 -24.28 -9.64
C ASN A 238 4.09 -24.41 -10.96
N GLY A 239 5.20 -25.14 -10.93
CA GLY A 239 6.09 -25.31 -12.09
C GLY A 239 6.75 -24.01 -12.59
N LEU A 240 6.91 -23.02 -11.74
CA LEU A 240 7.68 -21.81 -12.05
C LEU A 240 9.17 -22.17 -12.21
N ASP A 241 9.76 -21.77 -13.32
CA ASP A 241 11.20 -21.92 -13.59
C ASP A 241 11.98 -20.70 -13.11
N ARG A 242 11.95 -20.45 -11.80
CA ARG A 242 12.68 -19.41 -11.09
C ARG A 242 13.03 -19.90 -9.70
N PRO A 243 14.13 -19.44 -9.07
CA PRO A 243 14.42 -19.77 -7.67
C PRO A 243 13.26 -19.34 -6.77
N LEU A 244 12.59 -20.32 -6.15
CA LEU A 244 11.51 -20.10 -5.19
C LEU A 244 12.08 -20.23 -3.76
N PHE A 245 11.68 -19.32 -2.91
CA PHE A 245 11.94 -19.32 -1.48
C PHE A 245 10.59 -19.20 -0.76
N TRP A 246 10.17 -20.27 -0.09
CA TRP A 246 8.87 -20.32 0.57
C TRP A 246 8.95 -19.90 2.03
N PHE A 247 8.05 -19.03 2.46
CA PHE A 247 7.81 -18.78 3.87
C PHE A 247 6.44 -19.29 4.29
N SER A 248 6.32 -19.70 5.57
CA SER A 248 5.08 -20.20 6.14
C SER A 248 5.01 -19.89 7.64
N LEU A 249 3.81 -19.60 8.12
CA LEU A 249 3.53 -19.55 9.56
C LEU A 249 3.23 -20.94 10.12
N HIS A 250 2.66 -21.85 9.30
CA HIS A 250 2.08 -23.10 9.75
C HIS A 250 2.86 -24.35 9.32
N ASP A 251 3.65 -24.29 8.26
CA ASP A 251 4.42 -25.45 7.77
C ASP A 251 5.91 -25.29 8.04
N PRO A 252 6.48 -26.05 9.00
CA PRO A 252 7.91 -25.97 9.35
C PRO A 252 8.84 -26.55 8.26
N LYS A 253 8.29 -27.07 7.15
CA LYS A 253 9.06 -27.52 5.99
C LYS A 253 9.35 -26.42 4.99
N ALA A 254 8.73 -25.24 5.15
CA ALA A 254 9.04 -24.08 4.34
C ALA A 254 10.50 -23.63 4.59
N ASP A 255 11.11 -22.97 3.61
CA ASP A 255 12.49 -22.46 3.73
C ASP A 255 12.63 -21.51 4.91
N CYS A 256 11.60 -20.72 5.17
CA CYS A 256 11.49 -19.82 6.32
C CYS A 256 10.18 -20.06 7.07
N HIS A 257 10.24 -20.18 8.40
CA HIS A 257 9.05 -20.33 9.24
C HIS A 257 9.27 -19.71 10.63
N ALA A 258 8.18 -19.58 11.40
CA ALA A 258 8.24 -19.08 12.78
C ALA A 258 8.21 -20.24 13.77
N GLU A 259 9.04 -20.15 14.81
CA GLU A 259 9.02 -21.06 15.96
C GLU A 259 8.86 -20.29 17.29
N HIS A 260 8.51 -20.98 18.36
CA HIS A 260 8.42 -20.46 19.72
C HIS A 260 7.55 -19.18 19.84
N ILE A 261 6.45 -19.13 19.10
CA ILE A 261 5.57 -17.95 19.10
C ILE A 261 4.93 -17.81 20.49
N THR A 262 5.15 -16.67 21.13
CA THR A 262 4.55 -16.27 22.38
C THR A 262 3.88 -14.91 22.24
N TRP A 263 2.89 -14.65 23.09
CA TRP A 263 2.12 -13.41 23.06
C TRP A 263 2.15 -12.71 24.40
N THR A 264 2.50 -11.43 24.42
CA THR A 264 2.45 -10.58 25.60
C THR A 264 1.69 -9.30 25.26
N ASP A 265 0.60 -9.04 25.95
CA ASP A 265 -0.30 -7.88 25.67
C ASP A 265 -0.73 -7.76 24.19
N GLY A 266 -0.97 -8.91 23.54
CA GLY A 266 -1.36 -8.97 22.11
C GLY A 266 -0.23 -8.76 21.12
N LEU A 267 1.02 -8.65 21.58
CA LEU A 267 2.21 -8.51 20.74
C LEU A 267 2.97 -9.84 20.68
N PRO A 268 3.40 -10.29 19.48
CA PRO A 268 4.10 -11.55 19.32
C PRO A 268 5.60 -11.41 19.50
N SER A 269 6.19 -12.44 20.12
CA SER A 269 7.63 -12.72 20.14
C SER A 269 7.86 -14.12 19.59
N PHE A 270 8.84 -14.30 18.68
CA PHE A 270 9.07 -15.56 17.97
C PHE A 270 10.47 -15.62 17.37
N ASP A 271 10.91 -16.84 17.09
CA ASP A 271 12.11 -17.08 16.31
C ASP A 271 11.77 -17.25 14.84
N ILE A 272 12.55 -16.60 13.95
CA ILE A 272 12.54 -16.83 12.51
C ILE A 272 13.59 -17.88 12.21
N VAL A 273 13.16 -19.03 11.72
CA VAL A 273 14.02 -20.15 11.35
C VAL A 273 14.11 -20.23 9.84
N ILE A 274 15.34 -20.26 9.30
CA ILE A 274 15.61 -20.41 7.88
C ILE A 274 16.51 -21.64 7.67
N HIS A 275 16.04 -22.58 6.85
CA HIS A 275 16.71 -23.84 6.57
C HIS A 275 17.10 -24.62 7.83
N GLY A 276 16.29 -24.54 8.88
CA GLY A 276 16.48 -25.24 10.16
C GLY A 276 17.43 -24.55 11.15
N GLU A 277 17.89 -23.34 10.84
CA GLU A 277 18.71 -22.54 11.75
C GLU A 277 17.97 -21.26 12.17
N VAL A 278 18.10 -20.86 13.44
CA VAL A 278 17.54 -19.59 13.93
C VAL A 278 18.30 -18.44 13.28
N TYR A 279 17.60 -17.69 12.44
CA TYR A 279 18.13 -16.55 11.72
C TYR A 279 18.01 -15.24 12.51
N ALA A 280 16.87 -15.06 13.20
CA ALA A 280 16.59 -13.87 13.99
C ALA A 280 15.59 -14.18 15.10
N HIS A 281 15.73 -13.51 16.26
CA HIS A 281 14.68 -13.46 17.29
C HIS A 281 13.96 -12.13 17.18
N VAL A 282 12.62 -12.15 17.12
CA VAL A 282 11.81 -10.98 16.81
C VAL A 282 10.77 -10.72 17.88
N GLU A 283 10.73 -9.48 18.37
CA GLU A 283 9.65 -8.93 19.19
C GLU A 283 8.94 -7.83 18.40
N LEU A 284 7.75 -8.11 17.86
CA LEU A 284 6.99 -7.12 17.10
C LEU A 284 6.22 -6.17 18.04
N LYS A 285 6.14 -4.91 17.62
CA LYS A 285 5.29 -3.89 18.26
C LYS A 285 3.92 -3.74 17.58
N VAL A 286 3.58 -4.67 16.71
CA VAL A 286 2.28 -4.75 16.03
C VAL A 286 1.73 -6.16 16.21
N GLY A 287 0.45 -6.25 16.56
CA GLY A 287 -0.22 -7.52 16.85
C GLY A 287 -0.76 -8.24 15.61
N GLY A 288 -1.18 -9.49 15.82
CA GLY A 288 -1.87 -10.31 14.81
C GLY A 288 -0.94 -11.24 14.04
N GLU A 289 -1.42 -12.46 13.78
CA GLU A 289 -0.69 -13.51 13.03
C GLU A 289 -0.29 -13.06 11.62
N HIS A 290 -1.13 -12.25 10.96
CA HIS A 290 -0.81 -11.68 9.66
C HIS A 290 0.47 -10.82 9.68
N ASN A 291 0.80 -10.18 10.81
CA ASN A 291 2.04 -9.42 10.95
C ASN A 291 3.25 -10.33 11.19
N ILE A 292 3.07 -11.51 11.78
CA ILE A 292 4.12 -12.54 11.78
C ILE A 292 4.40 -13.00 10.33
N CYS A 293 3.37 -13.29 9.54
CA CYS A 293 3.52 -13.62 8.12
C CYS A 293 4.23 -12.50 7.33
N ASN A 294 3.87 -11.24 7.55
CA ASN A 294 4.53 -10.09 6.92
C ASN A 294 6.01 -10.00 7.32
N ALA A 295 6.34 -10.28 8.60
CA ALA A 295 7.71 -10.30 9.10
C ALA A 295 8.51 -11.45 8.50
N LEU A 296 7.95 -12.65 8.36
CA LEU A 296 8.57 -13.79 7.68
C LEU A 296 8.89 -13.46 6.23
N ALA A 297 7.95 -12.82 5.51
CA ALA A 297 8.16 -12.38 4.13
C ALA A 297 9.30 -11.36 4.02
N ALA A 298 9.34 -10.37 4.92
CA ALA A 298 10.38 -9.34 4.95
C ALA A 298 11.76 -9.92 5.31
N ALA A 299 11.82 -10.83 6.28
CA ALA A 299 13.03 -11.54 6.67
C ALA A 299 13.55 -12.45 5.55
N SER A 300 12.66 -13.16 4.86
CA SER A 300 13.00 -13.98 3.70
C SER A 300 13.60 -13.13 2.57
N ALA A 301 13.01 -11.96 2.29
CA ALA A 301 13.55 -11.03 1.30
C ALA A 301 14.95 -10.50 1.71
N ALA A 302 15.14 -10.22 2.99
CA ALA A 302 16.44 -9.81 3.53
C ALA A 302 17.48 -10.94 3.41
N TYR A 303 17.11 -12.17 3.74
CA TYR A 303 17.97 -13.34 3.66
C TYR A 303 18.47 -13.63 2.25
N VAL A 304 17.56 -13.66 1.25
CA VAL A 304 17.94 -13.93 -0.15
C VAL A 304 18.80 -12.80 -0.75
N LEU A 305 18.79 -11.61 -0.15
CA LEU A 305 19.68 -10.49 -0.49
C LEU A 305 20.93 -10.42 0.40
N GLY A 306 21.17 -11.43 1.24
CA GLY A 306 22.40 -11.60 2.02
C GLY A 306 22.53 -10.67 3.23
N LEU A 307 21.43 -10.11 3.75
CA LEU A 307 21.48 -9.31 4.97
C LEU A 307 21.60 -10.22 6.21
N PRO A 308 22.26 -9.76 7.29
CA PRO A 308 22.38 -10.55 8.52
C PRO A 308 21.08 -10.56 9.35
N GLY A 309 20.86 -11.63 10.12
CA GLY A 309 19.70 -11.75 11.04
C GLY A 309 19.60 -10.61 12.05
N SER A 310 20.74 -10.07 12.51
CA SER A 310 20.75 -8.92 13.41
C SER A 310 20.12 -7.65 12.83
N ALA A 311 20.17 -7.46 11.51
CA ALA A 311 19.46 -6.36 10.85
C ALA A 311 17.94 -6.61 10.85
N VAL A 312 17.51 -7.88 10.73
CA VAL A 312 16.09 -8.27 10.84
C VAL A 312 15.58 -8.01 12.26
N GLU A 313 16.31 -8.44 13.28
CA GLU A 313 15.99 -8.19 14.69
C GLU A 313 15.82 -6.68 14.96
N THR A 314 16.84 -5.90 14.61
CA THR A 314 16.85 -4.44 14.84
C THR A 314 15.74 -3.74 14.05
N GLY A 315 15.59 -4.09 12.77
CA GLY A 315 14.60 -3.47 11.89
C GLY A 315 13.17 -3.74 12.32
N LEU A 316 12.84 -5.00 12.63
CA LEU A 316 11.49 -5.39 13.04
C LEU A 316 11.16 -4.90 14.46
N ALA A 317 12.10 -4.89 15.40
CA ALA A 317 11.91 -4.28 16.72
C ALA A 317 11.66 -2.76 16.64
N GLY A 318 12.17 -2.10 15.60
CA GLY A 318 11.90 -0.68 15.31
C GLY A 318 10.57 -0.41 14.62
N PHE A 319 9.90 -1.42 14.08
CA PHE A 319 8.66 -1.25 13.33
C PHE A 319 7.46 -1.10 14.26
N THR A 320 6.80 0.05 14.22
CA THR A 320 5.63 0.39 15.06
C THR A 320 4.32 0.47 14.26
N GLY A 321 4.33 0.03 13.00
CA GLY A 321 3.22 0.11 12.08
C GLY A 321 3.49 1.06 10.91
N ALA A 322 2.65 0.95 9.89
CA ALA A 322 2.57 1.91 8.79
C ALA A 322 1.36 2.81 9.01
N GLY A 323 1.41 4.02 8.50
CA GLY A 323 0.30 4.96 8.61
C GLY A 323 -1.00 4.35 8.07
N ARG A 324 -2.06 4.57 8.78
CA ARG A 324 -3.38 4.00 8.49
C ARG A 324 -3.43 2.45 8.48
N ARG A 325 -2.58 1.77 9.27
CA ARG A 325 -2.58 0.32 9.49
C ARG A 325 -2.59 0.05 10.99
N PHE A 326 -3.80 0.03 11.56
CA PHE A 326 -4.05 0.02 13.01
C PHE A 326 -3.19 1.07 13.73
N GLU A 327 -3.18 2.29 13.17
CA GLU A 327 -2.36 3.40 13.63
C GLU A 327 -2.98 4.04 14.85
N TYR A 328 -2.26 4.05 15.97
CA TYR A 328 -2.68 4.79 17.16
C TYR A 328 -2.63 6.29 16.90
N LYS A 329 -3.75 6.99 17.08
CA LYS A 329 -3.90 8.43 16.83
C LYS A 329 -3.93 9.24 18.14
N GLY A 330 -4.32 8.63 19.25
CA GLY A 330 -4.43 9.33 20.53
C GLY A 330 -5.55 8.77 21.42
N GLU A 331 -5.86 9.53 22.47
CA GLU A 331 -6.90 9.17 23.43
C GLU A 331 -7.94 10.30 23.58
N TYR A 332 -9.21 9.94 23.58
CA TYR A 332 -10.32 10.84 23.81
C TYR A 332 -11.16 10.36 25.00
N HIS A 333 -11.17 11.11 26.08
CA HIS A 333 -11.93 10.81 27.30
C HIS A 333 -11.77 9.35 27.81
N GLY A 334 -10.55 8.81 27.76
CA GLY A 334 -10.25 7.44 28.18
C GLY A 334 -10.58 6.36 27.13
N ALA A 335 -10.99 6.74 25.92
CA ALA A 335 -11.12 5.86 24.77
C ALA A 335 -9.89 5.99 23.87
N LYS A 336 -9.29 4.86 23.46
CA LYS A 336 -8.18 4.89 22.50
C LYS A 336 -8.67 4.96 21.07
N VAL A 337 -8.08 5.87 20.28
CA VAL A 337 -8.45 6.12 18.89
C VAL A 337 -7.37 5.58 17.96
N TYR A 338 -7.78 4.74 17.02
CA TYR A 338 -6.92 4.17 15.99
C TYR A 338 -7.51 4.41 14.59
N ASP A 339 -6.67 4.46 13.57
CA ASP A 339 -7.08 4.53 12.16
C ASP A 339 -6.61 3.31 11.39
N ASP A 340 -7.44 2.81 10.48
CA ASP A 340 -7.09 1.70 9.59
C ASP A 340 -7.61 1.92 8.17
N TYR A 341 -6.83 1.50 7.20
CA TYR A 341 -7.13 1.63 5.77
C TYR A 341 -8.04 0.53 5.23
N ALA A 342 -8.41 -0.46 6.04
CA ALA A 342 -9.25 -1.58 5.64
C ALA A 342 -10.52 -1.11 4.91
N HIS A 343 -10.77 -1.69 3.74
CA HIS A 343 -11.88 -1.30 2.87
C HIS A 343 -12.47 -2.48 2.08
N HIS A 344 -11.97 -3.70 2.34
CA HIS A 344 -12.52 -4.96 1.86
C HIS A 344 -13.06 -5.77 3.05
N PRO A 345 -14.13 -6.59 2.88
CA PRO A 345 -14.66 -7.39 4.00
C PRO A 345 -13.63 -8.29 4.68
N ASP A 346 -12.71 -8.92 3.93
CA ASP A 346 -11.67 -9.77 4.51
C ASP A 346 -10.67 -8.97 5.38
N GLU A 347 -10.34 -7.75 4.95
CA GLU A 347 -9.52 -6.83 5.76
C GLU A 347 -10.27 -6.39 7.02
N LEU A 348 -11.57 -6.09 6.91
CA LEU A 348 -12.42 -5.76 8.06
C LEU A 348 -12.49 -6.94 9.04
N HIS A 349 -12.68 -8.16 8.53
CA HIS A 349 -12.71 -9.37 9.35
C HIS A 349 -11.42 -9.51 10.17
N ALA A 350 -10.27 -9.44 9.52
CA ALA A 350 -8.96 -9.54 10.18
C ALA A 350 -8.76 -8.43 11.22
N LEU A 351 -9.06 -7.17 10.85
CA LEU A 351 -8.96 -6.01 11.72
C LEU A 351 -9.85 -6.13 12.95
N LEU A 352 -11.15 -6.40 12.76
CA LEU A 352 -12.12 -6.41 13.84
C LEU A 352 -11.93 -7.62 14.76
N THR A 353 -11.53 -8.78 14.21
CA THR A 353 -11.17 -9.97 14.99
C THR A 353 -9.96 -9.70 15.88
N MET A 354 -8.91 -9.11 15.33
CA MET A 354 -7.72 -8.71 16.09
C MET A 354 -8.08 -7.67 17.16
N ALA A 355 -8.87 -6.65 16.82
CA ALA A 355 -9.28 -5.61 17.74
C ALA A 355 -10.07 -6.17 18.94
N ARG A 356 -10.90 -7.19 18.73
CA ARG A 356 -11.63 -7.89 19.79
C ARG A 356 -10.73 -8.62 20.79
N GLN A 357 -9.55 -9.07 20.36
CA GLN A 357 -8.59 -9.77 21.21
C GLN A 357 -7.79 -8.84 22.13
N LEU A 358 -7.82 -7.52 21.91
CA LEU A 358 -7.06 -6.54 22.68
C LEU A 358 -7.67 -6.19 24.04
N GLY A 359 -8.80 -6.78 24.42
CA GLY A 359 -9.39 -6.67 25.75
C GLY A 359 -10.04 -5.32 26.09
N TYR A 360 -10.37 -4.48 25.11
CA TYR A 360 -11.16 -3.26 25.30
C TYR A 360 -12.60 -3.57 25.69
N GLN A 361 -13.25 -2.66 26.42
CA GLN A 361 -14.62 -2.88 26.90
C GLN A 361 -15.63 -2.87 25.76
N ARG A 362 -15.47 -1.98 24.76
CA ARG A 362 -16.29 -1.89 23.56
C ARG A 362 -15.44 -1.56 22.35
N LEU A 363 -15.86 -2.08 21.22
CA LEU A 363 -15.33 -1.78 19.91
C LEU A 363 -16.29 -0.87 19.16
N VAL A 364 -15.92 0.41 18.99
CA VAL A 364 -16.68 1.44 18.25
C VAL A 364 -16.01 1.65 16.91
N VAL A 365 -16.71 1.37 15.79
CA VAL A 365 -16.15 1.42 14.44
C VAL A 365 -16.86 2.48 13.62
N ALA A 366 -16.13 3.50 13.20
CA ALA A 366 -16.57 4.47 12.19
C ALA A 366 -16.06 4.03 10.81
N PHE A 367 -16.92 3.42 10.02
CA PHE A 367 -16.58 2.85 8.72
C PHE A 367 -17.04 3.70 7.55
N GLN A 368 -16.14 3.94 6.58
CA GLN A 368 -16.44 4.57 5.30
C GLN A 368 -16.24 3.58 4.16
N PRO A 369 -17.32 3.06 3.55
CA PRO A 369 -17.19 2.22 2.36
C PRO A 369 -16.48 2.96 1.22
N HIS A 370 -15.68 2.24 0.44
CA HIS A 370 -14.92 2.80 -0.67
C HIS A 370 -15.45 2.26 -1.99
N THR A 371 -15.94 3.15 -2.85
CA THR A 371 -16.61 2.98 -4.13
C THR A 371 -18.01 2.34 -4.07
N TYR A 372 -18.90 2.80 -4.95
CA TYR A 372 -20.25 2.29 -5.04
C TYR A 372 -20.31 0.85 -5.55
N SER A 373 -19.49 0.54 -6.56
CA SER A 373 -19.44 -0.79 -7.18
C SER A 373 -19.00 -1.88 -6.19
N ARG A 374 -17.95 -1.63 -5.41
CA ARG A 374 -17.48 -2.57 -4.37
C ARG A 374 -18.52 -2.72 -3.28
N THR A 375 -19.09 -1.62 -2.81
CA THR A 375 -20.10 -1.64 -1.75
C THR A 375 -21.33 -2.45 -2.18
N ALA A 376 -21.82 -2.28 -3.40
CA ALA A 376 -22.96 -3.04 -3.92
C ALA A 376 -22.63 -4.54 -4.07
N LYS A 377 -21.45 -4.86 -4.63
CA LYS A 377 -21.03 -6.25 -4.90
C LYS A 377 -20.80 -7.05 -3.63
N LEU A 378 -20.27 -6.43 -2.59
CA LEU A 378 -19.88 -7.09 -1.33
C LEU A 378 -20.80 -6.71 -0.16
N PHE A 379 -22.01 -6.22 -0.46
CA PHE A 379 -22.94 -5.65 0.49
C PHE A 379 -23.19 -6.54 1.72
N ASP A 380 -23.62 -7.78 1.49
CA ASP A 380 -23.96 -8.70 2.57
C ASP A 380 -22.73 -9.07 3.43
N ARG A 381 -21.56 -9.15 2.80
CA ARG A 381 -20.31 -9.40 3.52
C ARG A 381 -19.92 -8.23 4.41
N PHE A 382 -20.05 -6.97 3.95
CA PHE A 382 -19.85 -5.80 4.80
C PHE A 382 -20.79 -5.79 6.00
N VAL A 383 -22.06 -6.16 5.79
CA VAL A 383 -23.06 -6.27 6.87
C VAL A 383 -22.61 -7.30 7.91
N GLU A 384 -22.15 -8.47 7.50
CA GLU A 384 -21.71 -9.52 8.43
C GLU A 384 -20.46 -9.09 9.22
N GLU A 385 -19.46 -8.54 8.58
CA GLU A 385 -18.23 -8.17 9.27
C GLU A 385 -18.44 -6.99 10.24
N LEU A 386 -19.24 -6.00 9.86
CA LEU A 386 -19.51 -4.85 10.73
C LEU A 386 -20.34 -5.20 11.98
N LYS A 387 -21.02 -6.36 12.02
CA LYS A 387 -21.66 -6.89 13.23
C LYS A 387 -20.66 -7.31 14.32
N LEU A 388 -19.37 -7.45 13.98
CA LEU A 388 -18.31 -7.67 14.96
C LEU A 388 -18.06 -6.45 15.85
N ALA A 389 -18.47 -5.25 15.46
CA ALA A 389 -18.41 -4.04 16.28
C ALA A 389 -19.56 -4.00 17.30
N ASP A 390 -19.32 -3.44 18.50
CA ASP A 390 -20.39 -3.15 19.46
C ASP A 390 -21.24 -1.96 19.01
N VAL A 391 -20.58 -1.00 18.31
CA VAL A 391 -21.24 0.16 17.70
C VAL A 391 -20.60 0.38 16.32
N ALA A 392 -21.43 0.37 15.27
CA ALA A 392 -21.01 0.73 13.92
C ALA A 392 -21.59 2.09 13.50
N ILE A 393 -20.73 3.02 13.13
CA ILE A 393 -21.07 4.33 12.57
C ILE A 393 -20.70 4.29 11.10
N LEU A 394 -21.67 4.47 10.20
CA LEU A 394 -21.49 4.38 8.75
C LEU A 394 -21.39 5.80 8.18
N ALA A 395 -20.21 6.20 7.70
CA ALA A 395 -20.05 7.40 6.88
C ALA A 395 -20.56 7.16 5.47
N GLU A 396 -20.92 8.22 4.71
CA GLU A 396 -21.33 8.05 3.31
C GLU A 396 -20.20 7.48 2.46
N ILE A 397 -20.56 6.70 1.43
CA ILE A 397 -19.60 6.02 0.54
C ILE A 397 -18.63 7.03 -0.06
N TYR A 398 -17.34 6.75 0.06
CA TYR A 398 -16.30 7.51 -0.65
C TYR A 398 -16.31 7.11 -2.12
N ALA A 399 -16.79 7.98 -2.98
CA ALA A 399 -17.01 7.69 -4.40
C ALA A 399 -15.73 7.44 -5.19
N ALA A 400 -14.58 7.98 -4.74
CA ALA A 400 -13.33 8.02 -5.49
C ALA A 400 -13.55 8.59 -6.92
N ARG A 401 -13.64 7.73 -7.93
CA ARG A 401 -13.82 8.12 -9.34
C ARG A 401 -15.19 7.72 -9.91
N GLU A 402 -16.00 7.05 -9.10
CA GLU A 402 -17.28 6.52 -9.54
C GLU A 402 -18.41 7.54 -9.41
N GLN A 403 -19.41 7.40 -10.28
CA GLN A 403 -20.72 8.02 -10.12
C GLN A 403 -21.68 6.96 -9.57
N ASN A 404 -22.60 7.38 -8.72
CA ASN A 404 -23.57 6.47 -8.13
C ASN A 404 -24.67 6.07 -9.15
N THR A 405 -24.36 5.15 -10.04
CA THR A 405 -25.32 4.59 -11.00
C THR A 405 -26.18 3.46 -10.43
N MET A 406 -25.79 2.94 -9.26
CA MET A 406 -26.46 1.81 -8.60
C MET A 406 -27.50 2.24 -7.57
N GLY A 407 -27.55 3.54 -7.23
CA GLY A 407 -28.50 4.07 -6.25
C GLY A 407 -28.27 3.56 -4.82
N ILE A 408 -27.04 3.11 -4.49
CA ILE A 408 -26.65 2.60 -3.17
C ILE A 408 -26.07 3.69 -2.29
N SER A 409 -26.32 3.62 -0.99
CA SER A 409 -25.73 4.50 0.01
C SER A 409 -25.34 3.70 1.27
N SER A 410 -24.49 4.26 2.13
CA SER A 410 -24.17 3.68 3.42
C SER A 410 -25.38 3.56 4.37
N ALA A 411 -26.43 4.34 4.14
CA ALA A 411 -27.70 4.18 4.85
C ALA A 411 -28.35 2.82 4.58
N ASP A 412 -28.08 2.19 3.43
CA ASP A 412 -28.59 0.86 3.11
C ASP A 412 -27.92 -0.21 3.96
N LEU A 413 -26.59 -0.08 4.18
CA LEU A 413 -25.83 -0.94 5.11
C LEU A 413 -26.34 -0.75 6.55
N ALA A 414 -26.47 0.50 6.99
CA ALA A 414 -26.91 0.83 8.35
C ALA A 414 -28.27 0.18 8.67
N ARG A 415 -29.20 0.16 7.73
CA ARG A 415 -30.51 -0.51 7.93
C ARG A 415 -30.41 -2.02 8.18
N LYS A 416 -29.33 -2.66 7.79
CA LYS A 416 -29.10 -4.10 7.95
C LYS A 416 -28.25 -4.47 9.17
N ILE A 417 -27.60 -3.49 9.79
CA ILE A 417 -26.73 -3.68 10.96
C ILE A 417 -27.47 -3.15 12.21
N PRO A 418 -27.90 -4.02 13.14
CA PRO A 418 -28.62 -3.60 14.32
C PRO A 418 -27.81 -2.60 15.16
N GLY A 419 -28.44 -1.50 15.58
CA GLY A 419 -27.81 -0.49 16.43
C GLY A 419 -26.79 0.42 15.74
N SER A 420 -26.59 0.28 14.45
CA SER A 420 -25.70 1.15 13.69
C SER A 420 -26.30 2.54 13.45
N VAL A 421 -25.42 3.51 13.22
CA VAL A 421 -25.78 4.92 12.94
C VAL A 421 -25.24 5.32 11.58
N TYR A 422 -26.08 5.87 10.72
CA TYR A 422 -25.66 6.48 9.46
C TYR A 422 -25.37 7.97 9.63
N CYS A 423 -24.23 8.42 9.15
CA CYS A 423 -23.77 9.81 9.15
C CYS A 423 -23.43 10.27 7.74
N SER A 424 -24.18 11.27 7.22
CA SER A 424 -24.03 11.77 5.84
C SER A 424 -22.80 12.64 5.61
N THR A 425 -22.08 13.07 6.67
CA THR A 425 -20.85 13.89 6.61
C THR A 425 -19.88 13.45 7.70
N LEU A 426 -18.59 13.73 7.51
CA LEU A 426 -17.54 13.44 8.50
C LEU A 426 -17.74 14.23 9.81
N ASP A 427 -18.27 15.46 9.73
CA ASP A 427 -18.60 16.24 10.93
C ASP A 427 -19.66 15.54 11.81
N LYS A 428 -20.66 14.91 11.17
CA LYS A 428 -21.65 14.11 11.91
C LYS A 428 -21.04 12.83 12.47
N VAL A 429 -20.08 12.21 11.78
CA VAL A 429 -19.31 11.07 12.31
C VAL A 429 -18.55 11.51 13.57
N THR A 430 -17.82 12.63 13.49
CA THR A 430 -17.07 13.17 14.66
C THR A 430 -18.01 13.47 15.82
N ALA A 431 -19.15 14.13 15.57
CA ALA A 431 -20.15 14.42 16.60
C ALA A 431 -20.70 13.15 17.25
N GLN A 432 -20.97 12.11 16.44
CA GLN A 432 -21.48 10.82 16.94
C GLN A 432 -20.40 10.07 17.75
N LEU A 433 -19.14 10.09 17.30
CA LEU A 433 -18.02 9.51 18.08
C LEU A 433 -17.87 10.21 19.43
N ARG A 434 -18.00 11.54 19.45
CA ARG A 434 -17.92 12.36 20.68
C ARG A 434 -19.01 12.00 21.67
N GLU A 435 -20.24 11.83 21.20
CA GLU A 435 -21.40 11.46 22.03
C GLU A 435 -21.28 10.05 22.61
N LEU A 436 -20.75 9.11 21.83
CA LEU A 436 -20.70 7.68 22.18
C LEU A 436 -19.46 7.27 22.95
N ALA A 437 -18.34 7.99 22.83
CA ALA A 437 -17.06 7.62 23.43
C ALA A 437 -17.15 7.46 24.96
N ARG A 438 -16.58 6.37 25.48
CA ARG A 438 -16.53 6.07 26.93
C ARG A 438 -15.13 5.60 27.31
N PRO A 439 -14.71 5.82 28.55
CA PRO A 439 -13.46 5.25 29.05
C PRO A 439 -13.42 3.72 28.82
N GLY A 440 -12.29 3.22 28.32
CA GLY A 440 -12.09 1.81 28.01
C GLY A 440 -12.58 1.36 26.63
N ASP A 441 -13.12 2.25 25.81
CA ASP A 441 -13.47 1.97 24.41
C ASP A 441 -12.22 1.89 23.53
N LEU A 442 -12.32 1.06 22.47
CA LEU A 442 -11.49 1.15 21.29
C LEU A 442 -12.31 1.79 20.16
N ILE A 443 -11.91 2.97 19.73
CA ILE A 443 -12.51 3.67 18.59
C ILE A 443 -11.64 3.42 17.36
N LEU A 444 -12.24 2.90 16.28
CA LEU A 444 -11.60 2.72 14.99
C LEU A 444 -12.23 3.62 13.93
N THR A 445 -11.42 4.44 13.24
CA THR A 445 -11.78 5.03 11.95
C THR A 445 -11.27 4.12 10.86
N VAL A 446 -12.17 3.60 10.00
CA VAL A 446 -11.84 2.52 9.06
C VAL A 446 -12.31 2.86 7.65
N GLY A 447 -11.41 2.76 6.68
CA GLY A 447 -11.73 2.96 5.26
C GLY A 447 -10.61 3.59 4.45
N ALA A 448 -10.58 3.35 3.14
CA ALA A 448 -9.58 3.89 2.21
C ALA A 448 -9.80 5.36 1.83
N GLY A 449 -10.95 5.95 2.19
CA GLY A 449 -11.27 7.34 1.96
C GLY A 449 -10.69 8.30 3.00
N ASP A 450 -11.46 9.31 3.35
CA ASP A 450 -11.05 10.40 4.24
C ASP A 450 -11.60 10.30 5.67
N ILE A 451 -12.12 9.14 6.06
CA ILE A 451 -12.70 8.86 7.39
C ILE A 451 -11.73 9.15 8.55
N TYR A 452 -10.43 8.97 8.34
CA TYR A 452 -9.38 9.26 9.34
C TYR A 452 -9.48 10.68 9.90
N ARG A 453 -9.96 11.65 9.08
CA ARG A 453 -10.14 13.04 9.49
C ARG A 453 -11.18 13.20 10.60
N ALA A 454 -12.16 12.27 10.68
CA ALA A 454 -13.13 12.30 11.78
C ALA A 454 -12.48 11.96 13.12
N GLY A 455 -11.52 11.01 13.13
CA GLY A 455 -10.72 10.68 14.29
C GLY A 455 -9.74 11.79 14.69
N GLU A 456 -9.04 12.39 13.70
CA GLU A 456 -8.14 13.52 13.94
C GLU A 456 -8.91 14.74 14.50
N LYS A 457 -10.10 15.04 13.96
CA LYS A 457 -10.95 16.13 14.47
C LYS A 457 -11.48 15.84 15.87
N LEU A 458 -11.78 14.57 16.19
CA LEU A 458 -12.18 14.17 17.54
C LEU A 458 -11.08 14.49 18.56
N LEU A 459 -9.82 14.24 18.20
CA LEU A 459 -8.65 14.43 19.07
C LEU A 459 -8.21 15.90 19.16
N SER A 460 -8.32 16.69 18.09
CA SER A 460 -7.89 18.10 18.07
C SER A 460 -8.72 19.03 18.97
N GLU A 461 -9.90 18.64 19.39
CA GLU A 461 -10.81 19.42 20.22
C GLU A 461 -10.66 19.13 21.72
N THR A 462 -9.68 18.30 22.11
CA THR A 462 -9.34 18.03 23.53
C THR A 462 -8.27 18.98 24.09
N GLU A 463 -7.74 19.89 23.27
CA GLU A 463 -6.67 20.84 23.66
C GLU A 463 -7.20 22.21 24.14
N ASP A 464 -8.54 22.40 24.32
CA ASP A 464 -9.14 23.62 24.90
C ASP A 464 -9.61 23.44 26.35
#